data_0f1a0a05eddb13d894c93a4772f72b32
#
_entry.id   0f1a0a05eddb13d894c93a4772f72b32
#
_cell.length_a   1.000
_cell.length_b   1.000
_cell.length_c   1.000
_cell.angle_alpha   90.00
_cell.angle_beta   90.00
_cell.angle_gamma   90.00
#
_symmetry.space_group_name_H-M   'P 1'
#
loop_
_entity.id
_entity.type
_entity.pdbx_description
1 polymer ?
#
loop_
_entity_poly.entity_id
_entity_poly.type
_entity_poly.pdbx_seq_one_letter_code
_entity_poly.pdbx_strand_id
1 'polypeptide(L)'
;MRMLHRFFPVSIIAIFILIFISFINIETTEKRYNVHAGHTSLLQEKNSPTIEKEITVSAVGDVLIHSPIYEDARVEDGFDFNPMLKHVKTHLDSSTVTIANQETMIGGEEMGLSSYPSFNSPFEVGDALKENGVDIVTLANNHTLDRGEQAITNAIEHWQSIDILYEGAYQSQEDQENIRVLETEEDITIASLAFTYGTNGIPVPQGKEYLVNLIDQKKMKEKIIEAKKIADVIVLSLHFGDENERYPNQSQKDLAKFAADLGVDVIIGHHPHVLQPIDWVEGEDGPRTLVAYSLGNFLSNQQKYNQRVGGIFGFSITKQMKDEEEKIEIHSPTFVPTYVDFENDYTNYRVIPMFQLTNDQLTNAQEKYEETKQHVNQYINEVEFLEK
;
A
#
# COMPACT_ATOMS: atom_id res chain seq x y z
N MET A 1 44.66 50.07 -24.61
CA MET A 1 44.02 51.24 -25.29
C MET A 1 42.62 51.40 -24.72
N ARG A 2 42.51 52.44 -23.88
CA ARG A 2 41.37 53.34 -23.58
C ARG A 2 39.95 52.69 -23.51
N MET A 3 39.40 52.57 -22.29
CA MET A 3 38.54 53.58 -21.59
C MET A 3 37.25 53.93 -22.35
N LEU A 4 36.08 53.71 -21.73
CA LEU A 4 35.30 54.82 -21.14
C LEU A 4 34.04 54.33 -20.44
N HIS A 5 33.93 54.76 -19.19
CA HIS A 5 32.75 54.77 -18.34
C HIS A 5 31.61 55.66 -18.92
N ARG A 6 30.37 55.36 -18.62
CA ARG A 6 29.35 56.36 -18.29
C ARG A 6 28.31 55.88 -17.31
N PHE A 7 28.32 56.42 -16.13
CA PHE A 7 27.21 56.55 -15.15
C PHE A 7 26.23 57.62 -15.63
N PHE A 8 24.94 57.50 -15.27
CA PHE A 8 24.04 58.60 -14.83
C PHE A 8 22.69 58.05 -14.33
N PRO A 9 21.85 58.86 -13.60
CA PRO A 9 21.57 58.59 -12.22
C PRO A 9 20.01 58.45 -11.92
N VAL A 10 19.77 58.13 -10.66
CA VAL A 10 18.53 58.13 -9.88
C VAL A 10 17.66 59.38 -10.07
N SER A 11 16.34 59.26 -10.15
CA SER A 11 15.40 60.29 -9.76
C SER A 11 14.19 59.71 -9.02
N ILE A 12 14.09 60.05 -7.76
CA ILE A 12 13.00 59.85 -6.84
C ILE A 12 11.96 60.92 -7.10
N ILE A 13 10.67 60.54 -7.26
CA ILE A 13 9.54 61.47 -7.15
C ILE A 13 8.58 60.92 -6.12
N ALA A 14 8.54 61.56 -4.95
CA ALA A 14 7.53 61.39 -3.92
C ALA A 14 6.38 62.33 -4.19
N ILE A 15 5.15 61.85 -4.24
CA ILE A 15 3.94 62.68 -4.30
C ILE A 15 3.20 62.54 -2.98
N PHE A 16 3.20 63.66 -2.19
CA PHE A 16 2.34 63.87 -1.04
C PHE A 16 0.97 64.33 -1.48
N ILE A 17 -0.08 63.67 -1.06
CA ILE A 17 -1.47 64.17 -1.15
C ILE A 17 -1.93 64.43 0.29
N LEU A 18 -2.10 65.73 0.58
CA LEU A 18 -2.71 66.29 1.80
C LEU A 18 -4.25 66.38 1.50
N ILE A 19 -5.05 65.71 2.33
CA ILE A 19 -6.52 65.93 2.33
C ILE A 19 -6.87 66.72 3.60
N PHE A 20 -7.46 67.92 3.35
CA PHE A 20 -7.98 68.86 4.33
C PHE A 20 -9.25 68.32 4.99
N ILE A 21 -9.30 68.27 6.31
CA ILE A 21 -10.52 68.00 7.07
C ILE A 21 -11.12 69.34 7.47
N SER A 22 -12.33 69.63 6.93
CA SER A 22 -13.13 70.77 7.39
C SER A 22 -14.10 70.27 8.45
N PHE A 23 -13.97 70.89 9.65
CA PHE A 23 -14.94 70.73 10.74
C PHE A 23 -16.21 71.55 10.42
N ILE A 24 -17.35 70.90 10.49
CA ILE A 24 -18.65 71.57 10.64
C ILE A 24 -19.27 71.04 11.94
N ASN A 25 -19.37 71.95 12.94
CA ASN A 25 -20.19 71.76 14.14
C ASN A 25 -21.66 71.93 13.78
N ILE A 26 -22.47 70.93 14.09
CA ILE A 26 -23.94 71.07 14.18
C ILE A 26 -24.35 70.49 15.54
N GLU A 27 -24.72 71.42 16.45
CA GLU A 27 -25.49 71.08 17.66
C GLU A 27 -26.90 70.62 17.27
N THR A 28 -27.29 69.42 17.71
CA THR A 28 -28.71 69.07 17.80
C THR A 28 -28.97 68.20 19.01
N THR A 29 -29.81 68.75 19.83
CA THR A 29 -30.58 68.31 21.02
C THR A 29 -30.81 66.81 21.16
N GLU A 30 -30.41 66.33 22.38
CA GLU A 30 -30.75 65.03 22.93
C GLU A 30 -32.28 64.80 23.05
N LYS A 31 -32.74 63.69 22.51
CA LYS A 31 -33.90 62.94 22.98
C LYS A 31 -33.49 61.56 23.33
N ARG A 32 -33.40 61.29 24.64
CA ARG A 32 -33.17 59.91 25.14
C ARG A 32 -34.39 59.07 24.92
N TYR A 33 -34.27 58.01 24.11
CA TYR A 33 -35.16 56.88 24.16
C TYR A 33 -34.33 55.66 24.64
N ASN A 34 -34.60 55.22 25.85
CA ASN A 34 -34.15 53.92 26.35
C ASN A 34 -34.93 52.82 25.63
N VAL A 35 -34.33 52.22 24.60
CA VAL A 35 -34.79 50.96 24.05
C VAL A 35 -33.78 49.88 24.52
N HIS A 36 -34.20 49.09 25.48
CA HIS A 36 -33.56 47.84 25.80
C HIS A 36 -33.82 46.89 24.61
N ALA A 37 -32.95 46.93 23.60
CA ALA A 37 -32.88 45.87 22.60
C ALA A 37 -31.78 44.90 23.07
N GLY A 38 -32.22 43.81 23.69
CA GLY A 38 -31.35 42.64 23.87
C GLY A 38 -30.95 42.13 22.47
N HIS A 39 -29.75 42.51 22.05
CA HIS A 39 -29.09 41.78 20.94
C HIS A 39 -28.57 40.47 21.48
N THR A 40 -29.43 39.46 21.51
CA THR A 40 -28.99 38.08 21.39
C THR A 40 -28.42 37.97 19.98
N SER A 41 -27.12 38.15 19.83
CA SER A 41 -26.44 37.67 18.66
C SER A 41 -26.55 36.11 18.68
N LEU A 42 -27.54 35.61 17.98
CA LEU A 42 -27.52 34.22 17.54
C LEU A 42 -26.30 34.13 16.65
N LEU A 43 -25.17 33.70 17.22
CA LEU A 43 -24.11 33.07 16.45
C LEU A 43 -24.78 31.86 15.81
N GLN A 44 -25.30 32.02 14.60
CA GLN A 44 -25.57 30.91 13.72
C GLN A 44 -24.21 30.24 13.53
N GLU A 45 -23.98 29.16 14.25
CA GLU A 45 -22.93 28.21 13.87
C GLU A 45 -23.20 27.91 12.38
N LYS A 46 -22.28 28.37 11.56
CA LYS A 46 -22.26 28.06 10.14
C LYS A 46 -21.94 26.57 10.07
N ASN A 47 -22.98 25.73 10.15
CA ASN A 47 -22.83 24.30 9.92
C ASN A 47 -22.48 24.09 8.46
N SER A 48 -21.19 24.18 8.14
CA SER A 48 -20.68 23.74 6.85
C SER A 48 -20.96 22.24 6.73
N PRO A 49 -21.47 21.78 5.58
CA PRO A 49 -21.66 20.36 5.39
C PRO A 49 -20.31 19.64 5.47
N THR A 50 -20.27 18.53 6.19
CA THR A 50 -19.13 17.61 6.12
C THR A 50 -19.20 16.90 4.77
N ILE A 51 -18.11 16.95 4.01
CA ILE A 51 -17.93 16.15 2.79
C ILE A 51 -17.20 14.89 3.23
N GLU A 52 -17.74 13.74 2.84
CA GLU A 52 -17.16 12.44 3.15
C GLU A 52 -16.89 11.70 1.84
N LYS A 53 -15.70 11.17 1.70
CA LYS A 53 -15.23 10.36 0.58
C LYS A 53 -14.69 9.05 1.15
N GLU A 54 -15.01 7.94 0.50
CA GLU A 54 -14.59 6.62 0.96
C GLU A 54 -14.08 5.79 -0.21
N ILE A 55 -13.00 5.07 0.04
CA ILE A 55 -12.45 4.05 -0.85
C ILE A 55 -12.21 2.75 -0.11
N THR A 56 -12.09 1.67 -0.85
CA THR A 56 -11.68 0.37 -0.33
C THR A 56 -10.31 -0.02 -0.88
N VAL A 57 -9.47 -0.59 -0.03
CA VAL A 57 -8.17 -1.10 -0.41
C VAL A 57 -8.11 -2.59 -0.08
N SER A 58 -7.56 -3.39 -0.97
CA SER A 58 -7.25 -4.80 -0.69
C SER A 58 -5.76 -5.09 -0.90
N ALA A 59 -5.29 -6.14 -0.23
CA ALA A 59 -3.95 -6.65 -0.40
C ALA A 59 -3.95 -8.18 -0.40
N VAL A 60 -3.07 -8.76 -1.19
CA VAL A 60 -2.85 -10.21 -1.27
C VAL A 60 -1.45 -10.59 -0.82
N GLY A 61 -1.27 -11.84 -0.41
CA GLY A 61 0.02 -12.36 0.05
C GLY A 61 1.03 -12.61 -1.06
N ASP A 62 1.92 -13.56 -0.84
CA ASP A 62 3.10 -13.79 -1.68
C ASP A 62 2.73 -14.43 -3.02
N VAL A 63 3.06 -13.76 -4.12
CA VAL A 63 3.04 -14.29 -5.48
C VAL A 63 4.40 -14.90 -5.74
N LEU A 64 4.53 -16.21 -5.42
CA LEU A 64 5.78 -16.95 -5.42
C LEU A 64 5.75 -18.03 -6.51
N ILE A 65 6.14 -17.67 -7.71
CA ILE A 65 5.97 -18.47 -8.92
C ILE A 65 7.06 -19.53 -9.07
N HIS A 66 6.74 -20.74 -8.64
CA HIS A 66 7.56 -21.93 -8.82
C HIS A 66 7.40 -22.51 -10.24
N SER A 67 8.36 -23.36 -10.66
CA SER A 67 8.33 -23.96 -12.01
C SER A 67 7.04 -24.71 -12.33
N PRO A 68 6.41 -25.49 -11.44
CA PRO A 68 5.14 -26.14 -11.79
C PRO A 68 4.03 -25.15 -12.14
N ILE A 69 4.04 -23.94 -11.54
CA ILE A 69 3.00 -22.94 -11.80
C ILE A 69 3.15 -22.36 -13.20
N TYR A 70 4.35 -21.92 -13.61
CA TYR A 70 4.50 -21.40 -14.98
C TYR A 70 4.44 -22.50 -16.04
N GLU A 71 4.78 -23.74 -15.72
CA GLU A 71 4.57 -24.84 -16.67
C GLU A 71 3.07 -25.16 -16.84
N ASP A 72 2.26 -25.07 -15.78
CA ASP A 72 0.79 -25.22 -15.86
C ASP A 72 0.12 -24.05 -16.60
N ALA A 73 0.71 -22.86 -16.52
CA ALA A 73 0.24 -21.67 -17.25
C ALA A 73 0.63 -21.67 -18.75
N ARG A 74 1.49 -22.60 -19.21
CA ARG A 74 2.02 -22.58 -20.58
C ARG A 74 0.93 -22.82 -21.61
N VAL A 75 0.88 -21.96 -22.62
CA VAL A 75 0.00 -22.06 -23.79
C VAL A 75 0.84 -22.12 -25.07
N GLU A 76 0.21 -22.15 -26.24
CA GLU A 76 0.91 -22.25 -27.54
C GLU A 76 1.92 -21.08 -27.73
N ASP A 77 1.52 -19.86 -27.39
CA ASP A 77 2.34 -18.66 -27.50
C ASP A 77 2.44 -17.98 -26.13
N GLY A 78 3.37 -18.41 -25.24
CA GLY A 78 3.62 -17.79 -23.93
C GLY A 78 2.91 -18.47 -22.76
N PHE A 79 2.31 -17.69 -21.87
CA PHE A 79 1.71 -18.16 -20.62
C PHE A 79 0.36 -17.47 -20.37
N ASP A 80 -0.58 -18.18 -19.74
CA ASP A 80 -1.86 -17.62 -19.27
C ASP A 80 -2.10 -18.03 -17.81
N PHE A 81 -1.97 -17.06 -16.89
CA PHE A 81 -2.21 -17.24 -15.46
C PHE A 81 -3.65 -16.89 -15.04
N ASN A 82 -4.48 -16.33 -15.93
CA ASN A 82 -5.85 -15.92 -15.61
C ASN A 82 -6.74 -17.06 -15.09
N PRO A 83 -6.65 -18.31 -15.62
CA PRO A 83 -7.43 -19.42 -15.09
C PRO A 83 -7.17 -19.67 -13.59
N MET A 84 -5.93 -19.40 -13.11
CA MET A 84 -5.53 -19.61 -11.71
C MET A 84 -6.19 -18.60 -10.76
N LEU A 85 -6.48 -17.38 -11.23
CA LEU A 85 -7.05 -16.29 -10.45
C LEU A 85 -8.57 -16.15 -10.59
N LYS A 86 -9.20 -16.93 -11.45
CA LYS A 86 -10.62 -16.82 -11.81
C LYS A 86 -11.57 -16.76 -10.61
N HIS A 87 -11.31 -17.54 -9.55
CA HIS A 87 -12.20 -17.63 -8.39
C HIS A 87 -12.07 -16.45 -7.43
N VAL A 88 -10.97 -15.70 -7.50
CA VAL A 88 -10.69 -14.54 -6.65
C VAL A 88 -10.86 -13.21 -7.37
N LYS A 89 -11.01 -13.22 -8.70
CA LYS A 89 -11.12 -12.02 -9.53
C LYS A 89 -12.13 -11.00 -8.99
N THR A 90 -13.35 -11.45 -8.69
CA THR A 90 -14.41 -10.56 -8.18
C THR A 90 -14.01 -9.86 -6.88
N HIS A 91 -13.28 -10.54 -5.99
CA HIS A 91 -12.82 -9.95 -4.74
C HIS A 91 -11.70 -8.92 -4.96
N LEU A 92 -10.84 -9.13 -5.96
CA LEU A 92 -9.79 -8.17 -6.32
C LEU A 92 -10.37 -6.95 -7.03
N ASP A 93 -11.22 -7.18 -8.04
CA ASP A 93 -11.87 -6.10 -8.82
C ASP A 93 -12.84 -5.23 -7.98
N SER A 94 -13.29 -5.69 -6.82
CA SER A 94 -14.27 -4.96 -6.00
C SER A 94 -13.64 -3.83 -5.17
N SER A 95 -12.33 -3.80 -5.01
CA SER A 95 -11.62 -2.76 -4.29
C SER A 95 -11.22 -1.61 -5.21
N THR A 96 -11.17 -0.40 -4.67
CA THR A 96 -10.69 0.79 -5.40
C THR A 96 -9.20 0.67 -5.72
N VAL A 97 -8.42 0.05 -4.81
CA VAL A 97 -6.97 -0.19 -4.96
C VAL A 97 -6.63 -1.59 -4.47
N THR A 98 -5.86 -2.33 -5.27
CA THR A 98 -5.37 -3.68 -4.89
C THR A 98 -3.86 -3.75 -4.94
N ILE A 99 -3.24 -4.26 -3.85
CA ILE A 99 -1.80 -4.37 -3.66
C ILE A 99 -1.38 -5.84 -3.62
N ALA A 100 -0.31 -6.22 -4.34
CA ALA A 100 0.23 -7.59 -4.31
C ALA A 100 1.73 -7.60 -4.00
N ASN A 101 2.20 -8.58 -3.22
CA ASN A 101 3.64 -8.82 -3.08
C ASN A 101 4.11 -9.75 -4.20
N GLN A 102 4.80 -9.19 -5.19
CA GLN A 102 5.44 -9.97 -6.27
C GLN A 102 6.78 -10.48 -5.76
N GLU A 103 6.81 -11.68 -5.19
CA GLU A 103 8.00 -12.19 -4.53
C GLU A 103 9.04 -12.72 -5.52
N THR A 104 8.62 -13.25 -6.67
CA THR A 104 9.55 -13.64 -7.74
C THR A 104 9.64 -12.56 -8.80
N MET A 105 10.88 -12.08 -9.13
CA MET A 105 11.03 -11.11 -10.21
C MET A 105 10.52 -11.68 -11.54
N ILE A 106 9.74 -10.89 -12.25
CA ILE A 106 9.30 -11.18 -13.62
C ILE A 106 10.33 -10.67 -14.62
N GLY A 107 11.50 -11.32 -14.65
CA GLY A 107 12.60 -10.93 -15.57
C GLY A 107 12.37 -11.37 -17.02
N GLY A 108 11.33 -12.15 -17.27
CA GLY A 108 10.94 -12.64 -18.61
C GLY A 108 11.63 -13.92 -19.04
N GLU A 109 11.06 -14.56 -20.07
CA GLU A 109 11.52 -15.87 -20.60
C GLU A 109 12.91 -15.78 -21.23
N GLU A 110 13.27 -14.66 -21.86
CA GLU A 110 14.58 -14.47 -22.51
C GLU A 110 15.76 -14.59 -21.54
N MET A 111 15.58 -14.27 -20.26
CA MET A 111 16.58 -14.47 -19.21
C MET A 111 16.69 -15.93 -18.75
N GLY A 112 15.82 -16.81 -19.23
CA GLY A 112 15.65 -18.19 -18.77
C GLY A 112 14.87 -18.25 -17.46
N LEU A 113 13.67 -18.84 -17.52
CA LEU A 113 12.83 -19.08 -16.36
C LEU A 113 13.53 -20.02 -15.37
N SER A 114 13.30 -19.78 -14.08
CA SER A 114 13.88 -20.58 -13.00
C SER A 114 13.02 -20.56 -11.76
N SER A 115 13.21 -21.58 -10.92
CA SER A 115 12.49 -21.78 -9.66
C SER A 115 13.47 -21.76 -8.49
N TYR A 116 13.00 -22.20 -7.31
CA TYR A 116 13.84 -22.28 -6.12
C TYR A 116 15.21 -22.94 -6.42
N PRO A 117 16.32 -22.42 -5.90
CA PRO A 117 16.43 -21.30 -4.96
C PRO A 117 16.61 -19.91 -5.58
N SER A 118 16.68 -19.78 -6.88
CA SER A 118 16.90 -18.52 -7.60
C SER A 118 15.84 -18.34 -8.67
N PHE A 119 14.81 -17.56 -8.34
CA PHE A 119 13.61 -17.40 -9.15
C PHE A 119 13.77 -16.42 -10.31
N ASN A 120 13.12 -16.74 -11.42
CA ASN A 120 12.78 -15.81 -12.49
C ASN A 120 11.50 -16.26 -13.17
N SER A 121 10.53 -15.37 -13.27
CA SER A 121 9.18 -15.64 -13.76
C SER A 121 8.92 -14.97 -15.11
N PRO A 122 7.96 -15.46 -15.91
CA PRO A 122 7.55 -14.80 -17.14
C PRO A 122 6.78 -13.50 -16.87
N PHE A 123 6.75 -12.60 -17.84
CA PHE A 123 6.06 -11.31 -17.75
C PHE A 123 4.55 -11.44 -17.58
N GLU A 124 3.96 -12.47 -18.13
CA GLU A 124 2.52 -12.74 -18.14
C GLU A 124 1.92 -12.95 -16.73
N VAL A 125 2.78 -13.18 -15.71
CA VAL A 125 2.34 -13.07 -14.30
C VAL A 125 1.86 -11.66 -14.02
N GLY A 126 2.60 -10.66 -14.50
CA GLY A 126 2.24 -9.24 -14.36
C GLY A 126 0.96 -8.89 -15.11
N ASP A 127 0.84 -9.38 -16.34
CA ASP A 127 -0.35 -9.17 -17.17
C ASP A 127 -1.60 -9.73 -16.47
N ALA A 128 -1.51 -10.95 -15.93
CA ALA A 128 -2.61 -11.57 -15.20
C ALA A 128 -2.96 -10.83 -13.92
N LEU A 129 -1.97 -10.31 -13.16
CA LEU A 129 -2.24 -9.48 -11.99
C LEU A 129 -2.99 -8.20 -12.38
N LYS A 130 -2.55 -7.51 -13.46
CA LYS A 130 -3.24 -6.33 -13.99
C LYS A 130 -4.67 -6.62 -14.41
N GLU A 131 -4.90 -7.67 -15.19
CA GLU A 131 -6.22 -8.08 -15.68
C GLU A 131 -7.16 -8.52 -14.55
N ASN A 132 -6.63 -8.85 -13.38
CA ASN A 132 -7.37 -9.20 -12.18
C ASN A 132 -7.40 -8.08 -11.14
N GLY A 133 -7.13 -6.83 -11.54
CA GLY A 133 -7.40 -5.64 -10.73
C GLY A 133 -6.27 -5.24 -9.77
N VAL A 134 -5.04 -5.72 -9.95
CA VAL A 134 -3.89 -5.26 -9.15
C VAL A 134 -3.38 -3.94 -9.71
N ASP A 135 -3.19 -2.96 -8.82
CA ASP A 135 -2.73 -1.60 -9.13
C ASP A 135 -1.29 -1.34 -8.68
N ILE A 136 -0.88 -1.96 -7.58
CA ILE A 136 0.44 -1.77 -6.97
C ILE A 136 1.08 -3.13 -6.70
N VAL A 137 2.36 -3.27 -7.05
CA VAL A 137 3.18 -4.42 -6.66
C VAL A 137 4.33 -4.01 -5.77
N THR A 138 4.57 -4.79 -4.71
CA THR A 138 5.73 -4.64 -3.86
C THR A 138 6.81 -5.63 -4.27
N LEU A 139 8.04 -5.14 -4.43
CA LEU A 139 9.18 -5.88 -4.99
C LEU A 139 10.30 -6.07 -3.96
N ALA A 140 10.20 -5.44 -2.78
CA ALA A 140 11.18 -5.62 -1.72
C ALA A 140 10.91 -6.92 -0.96
N ASN A 141 11.62 -7.98 -1.31
CA ASN A 141 11.54 -9.30 -0.69
C ASN A 141 12.91 -10.00 -0.74
N ASN A 142 13.01 -11.19 -0.15
CA ASN A 142 14.26 -11.95 -0.08
C ASN A 142 14.71 -12.50 -1.43
N HIS A 143 13.84 -12.55 -2.45
CA HIS A 143 14.12 -13.00 -3.81
C HIS A 143 14.39 -11.87 -4.82
N THR A 144 14.34 -10.60 -4.40
CA THR A 144 14.55 -9.44 -5.27
C THR A 144 15.86 -9.52 -6.08
N LEU A 145 16.94 -10.00 -5.47
CA LEU A 145 18.27 -10.06 -6.11
C LEU A 145 18.63 -11.42 -6.74
N ASP A 146 17.73 -12.38 -6.77
CA ASP A 146 18.00 -13.76 -7.23
C ASP A 146 18.66 -13.84 -8.61
N ARG A 147 18.26 -12.98 -9.54
CA ARG A 147 18.77 -12.91 -10.90
C ARG A 147 19.44 -11.56 -11.20
N GLY A 148 19.74 -10.80 -10.12
CA GLY A 148 20.48 -9.56 -10.16
C GLY A 148 19.73 -8.40 -10.81
N GLU A 149 20.48 -7.34 -11.11
CA GLU A 149 19.95 -6.06 -11.60
C GLU A 149 19.14 -6.19 -12.89
N GLN A 150 19.57 -7.07 -13.81
CA GLN A 150 18.88 -7.19 -15.10
C GLN A 150 17.42 -7.69 -14.93
N ALA A 151 17.19 -8.63 -14.03
CA ALA A 151 15.83 -9.12 -13.76
C ALA A 151 14.95 -8.02 -13.14
N ILE A 152 15.54 -7.21 -12.25
CA ILE A 152 14.85 -6.06 -11.65
C ILE A 152 14.49 -5.03 -12.72
N THR A 153 15.45 -4.69 -13.60
CA THR A 153 15.24 -3.75 -14.70
C THR A 153 14.14 -4.23 -15.64
N ASN A 154 14.21 -5.48 -16.09
CA ASN A 154 13.19 -6.07 -16.97
C ASN A 154 11.79 -6.06 -16.31
N ALA A 155 11.72 -6.45 -15.03
CA ALA A 155 10.46 -6.45 -14.28
C ALA A 155 9.87 -5.03 -14.18
N ILE A 156 10.68 -4.03 -13.84
CA ILE A 156 10.23 -2.64 -13.71
C ILE A 156 9.78 -2.09 -15.07
N GLU A 157 10.51 -2.34 -16.15
CA GLU A 157 10.11 -1.93 -17.51
C GLU A 157 8.76 -2.55 -17.89
N HIS A 158 8.53 -3.80 -17.52
CA HIS A 158 7.24 -4.46 -17.76
C HIS A 158 6.12 -3.84 -16.93
N TRP A 159 6.30 -3.65 -15.60
CA TRP A 159 5.32 -2.99 -14.73
C TRP A 159 4.93 -1.61 -15.25
N GLN A 160 5.91 -0.82 -15.68
CA GLN A 160 5.66 0.49 -16.29
C GLN A 160 4.86 0.38 -17.59
N SER A 161 5.14 -0.63 -18.42
CA SER A 161 4.47 -0.82 -19.71
C SER A 161 3.00 -1.20 -19.62
N ILE A 162 2.59 -1.76 -18.47
CA ILE A 162 1.20 -2.17 -18.19
C ILE A 162 0.51 -1.28 -17.15
N ASP A 163 1.09 -0.12 -16.83
CA ASP A 163 0.55 0.85 -15.88
C ASP A 163 0.25 0.24 -14.49
N ILE A 164 1.19 -0.54 -13.94
CA ILE A 164 1.19 -0.96 -12.53
C ILE A 164 2.26 -0.18 -11.78
N LEU A 165 1.90 0.39 -10.63
CA LEU A 165 2.86 0.99 -9.72
C LEU A 165 3.69 -0.10 -9.04
N TYR A 166 4.99 0.15 -8.90
CA TYR A 166 5.91 -0.77 -8.22
C TYR A 166 6.66 -0.05 -7.09
N GLU A 167 7.01 -0.79 -6.04
CA GLU A 167 7.66 -0.22 -4.86
C GLU A 167 8.65 -1.21 -4.24
N GLY A 168 9.77 -0.68 -3.71
CA GLY A 168 10.73 -1.48 -2.95
C GLY A 168 11.96 -1.98 -3.69
N ALA A 169 11.94 -1.98 -5.04
CA ALA A 169 13.09 -2.19 -5.92
C ALA A 169 13.05 -1.17 -7.06
N TYR A 170 14.22 -0.71 -7.54
CA TYR A 170 14.29 0.44 -8.44
C TYR A 170 15.42 0.31 -9.47
N GLN A 171 15.33 1.11 -10.55
CA GLN A 171 16.32 1.15 -11.61
C GLN A 171 17.48 2.13 -11.35
N SER A 172 17.26 3.12 -10.47
CA SER A 172 18.24 4.14 -10.13
C SER A 172 17.99 4.75 -8.76
N GLN A 173 18.93 5.53 -8.25
CA GLN A 173 18.77 6.28 -7.03
C GLN A 173 17.64 7.33 -7.14
N GLU A 174 17.53 8.01 -8.28
CA GLU A 174 16.45 8.98 -8.54
C GLU A 174 15.09 8.29 -8.51
N ASP A 175 15.00 7.08 -9.06
CA ASP A 175 13.82 6.24 -9.03
C ASP A 175 13.43 5.85 -7.59
N GLN A 176 14.41 5.48 -6.74
CA GLN A 176 14.20 5.17 -5.32
C GLN A 176 13.79 6.41 -4.51
N GLU A 177 14.28 7.59 -4.84
CA GLU A 177 13.94 8.85 -4.15
C GLU A 177 12.50 9.28 -4.44
N ASN A 178 11.94 8.89 -5.59
CA ASN A 178 10.58 9.23 -5.99
C ASN A 178 9.56 8.29 -5.33
N ILE A 179 8.89 8.77 -4.27
CA ILE A 179 7.83 8.02 -3.58
C ILE A 179 6.61 7.89 -4.51
N ARG A 180 6.11 6.65 -4.68
CA ARG A 180 4.91 6.37 -5.47
C ARG A 180 3.68 6.76 -4.67
N VAL A 181 2.87 7.61 -5.27
CA VAL A 181 1.57 7.99 -4.73
C VAL A 181 0.52 7.65 -5.77
N LEU A 182 -0.46 6.86 -5.36
CA LEU A 182 -1.66 6.60 -6.16
C LEU A 182 -2.73 7.59 -5.71
N GLU A 183 -3.27 8.34 -6.66
CA GLU A 183 -4.43 9.23 -6.46
C GLU A 183 -5.68 8.55 -7.00
N THR A 184 -6.71 8.44 -6.17
CA THR A 184 -7.99 7.82 -6.54
C THR A 184 -8.96 8.85 -7.12
N GLU A 185 -10.03 8.38 -7.78
CA GLU A 185 -11.10 9.26 -8.30
C GLU A 185 -11.81 10.05 -7.18
N GLU A 186 -11.75 9.55 -5.95
CA GLU A 186 -12.30 10.19 -4.74
C GLU A 186 -11.37 11.25 -4.14
N ASP A 187 -10.24 11.61 -4.79
CA ASP A 187 -9.18 12.51 -4.29
C ASP A 187 -8.59 12.04 -2.93
N ILE A 188 -8.45 10.74 -2.74
CA ILE A 188 -7.68 10.15 -1.65
C ILE A 188 -6.36 9.66 -2.21
N THR A 189 -5.26 10.09 -1.60
CA THR A 189 -3.92 9.75 -2.04
C THR A 189 -3.27 8.72 -1.12
N ILE A 190 -2.69 7.66 -1.72
CA ILE A 190 -2.03 6.56 -1.00
C ILE A 190 -0.56 6.53 -1.38
N ALA A 191 0.33 6.75 -0.42
CA ALA A 191 1.75 6.47 -0.58
C ALA A 191 2.03 4.99 -0.23
N SER A 192 2.61 4.25 -1.17
CA SER A 192 3.08 2.89 -0.94
C SER A 192 4.57 2.89 -0.62
N LEU A 193 4.98 2.18 0.42
CA LEU A 193 6.38 1.96 0.79
C LEU A 193 6.60 0.46 1.00
N ALA A 194 7.76 -0.07 0.61
CA ALA A 194 8.08 -1.48 0.79
C ALA A 194 9.54 -1.70 1.21
N PHE A 195 9.76 -2.61 2.17
CA PHE A 195 11.08 -2.97 2.70
C PHE A 195 11.17 -4.46 3.01
N THR A 196 12.38 -5.03 2.89
CA THR A 196 12.66 -6.44 3.21
C THR A 196 13.77 -6.61 4.24
N TYR A 197 13.71 -7.69 5.01
CA TYR A 197 14.74 -8.05 5.99
C TYR A 197 16.08 -8.43 5.34
N GLY A 198 16.09 -8.85 4.09
CA GLY A 198 17.30 -9.31 3.42
C GLY A 198 17.04 -9.85 2.02
N THR A 199 18.07 -10.44 1.43
CA THR A 199 18.13 -10.92 0.05
C THR A 199 18.76 -12.31 -0.05
N ASN A 200 18.39 -13.23 0.84
CA ASN A 200 18.89 -14.63 0.89
C ASN A 200 20.43 -14.72 0.86
N GLY A 201 21.12 -13.75 1.47
CA GLY A 201 22.56 -13.70 1.53
C GLY A 201 23.25 -13.19 0.26
N ILE A 202 22.51 -12.79 -0.77
CA ILE A 202 23.03 -12.11 -1.96
C ILE A 202 23.28 -10.65 -1.59
N PRO A 203 24.54 -10.16 -1.57
CA PRO A 203 24.81 -8.79 -1.16
C PRO A 203 24.29 -7.78 -2.21
N VAL A 204 23.69 -6.70 -1.74
CA VAL A 204 23.37 -5.57 -2.61
C VAL A 204 24.68 -4.98 -3.16
N PRO A 205 24.83 -4.84 -4.48
CA PRO A 205 26.05 -4.30 -5.08
C PRO A 205 26.34 -2.89 -4.57
N GLN A 206 27.61 -2.61 -4.26
CA GLN A 206 28.05 -1.30 -3.78
C GLN A 206 27.73 -0.18 -4.79
N GLY A 207 27.13 0.91 -4.32
CA GLY A 207 26.70 2.03 -5.15
C GLY A 207 25.40 1.78 -5.91
N LYS A 208 24.71 0.65 -5.61
CA LYS A 208 23.40 0.29 -6.17
C LYS A 208 22.40 -0.08 -5.08
N GLU A 209 22.48 0.63 -3.97
CA GLU A 209 21.60 0.41 -2.79
C GLU A 209 20.11 0.63 -3.10
N TYR A 210 19.83 1.23 -4.27
CA TYR A 210 18.49 1.41 -4.81
C TYR A 210 17.85 0.12 -5.34
N LEU A 211 18.65 -0.92 -5.65
CA LEU A 211 18.10 -2.16 -6.24
C LEU A 211 17.10 -2.87 -5.32
N VAL A 212 17.18 -2.65 -4.01
CA VAL A 212 16.20 -3.17 -3.04
C VAL A 212 16.22 -2.37 -1.75
N ASN A 213 15.05 -2.03 -1.24
CA ASN A 213 14.90 -1.41 0.07
C ASN A 213 15.07 -2.44 1.19
N LEU A 214 16.23 -2.45 1.84
CA LEU A 214 16.44 -3.22 3.05
C LEU A 214 15.83 -2.49 4.27
N ILE A 215 15.29 -3.25 5.23
CA ILE A 215 14.83 -2.73 6.51
C ILE A 215 15.99 -2.07 7.24
N ASP A 216 15.94 -0.74 7.30
CA ASP A 216 16.80 0.15 8.07
C ASP A 216 15.90 1.20 8.69
N GLN A 217 15.78 1.22 10.02
CA GLN A 217 14.85 2.11 10.72
C GLN A 217 15.09 3.59 10.42
N LYS A 218 16.34 4.00 10.15
CA LYS A 218 16.65 5.39 9.78
C LYS A 218 16.09 5.73 8.40
N LYS A 219 16.36 4.89 7.40
CA LYS A 219 15.84 5.07 6.03
C LYS A 219 14.31 4.99 5.99
N MET A 220 13.75 4.02 6.71
CA MET A 220 12.29 3.88 6.84
C MET A 220 11.67 5.15 7.42
N LYS A 221 12.24 5.67 8.52
CA LYS A 221 11.76 6.93 9.14
C LYS A 221 11.82 8.11 8.16
N GLU A 222 12.93 8.24 7.43
CA GLU A 222 13.11 9.30 6.43
C GLU A 222 12.01 9.21 5.36
N LYS A 223 11.78 8.02 4.78
CA LYS A 223 10.76 7.80 3.75
C LYS A 223 9.33 7.98 4.26
N ILE A 224 9.01 7.50 5.46
CA ILE A 224 7.69 7.70 6.08
C ILE A 224 7.42 9.20 6.30
N ILE A 225 8.40 9.96 6.82
CA ILE A 225 8.25 11.41 7.01
C ILE A 225 8.07 12.15 5.67
N GLU A 226 8.72 11.71 4.60
CA GLU A 226 8.53 12.26 3.25
C GLU A 226 7.14 11.93 2.71
N ALA A 227 6.70 10.67 2.82
CA ALA A 227 5.39 10.22 2.37
C ALA A 227 4.24 10.99 3.06
N LYS A 228 4.34 11.25 4.36
CA LYS A 228 3.36 12.05 5.13
C LYS A 228 3.15 13.49 4.62
N LYS A 229 4.04 14.01 3.81
CA LYS A 229 3.93 15.37 3.26
C LYS A 229 3.16 15.41 1.94
N ILE A 230 3.00 14.26 1.30
CA ILE A 230 2.53 14.17 -0.08
C ILE A 230 1.36 13.21 -0.29
N ALA A 231 0.94 12.50 0.77
CA ALA A 231 -0.18 11.57 0.70
C ALA A 231 -1.05 11.63 1.96
N ASP A 232 -2.33 11.31 1.80
CA ASP A 232 -3.31 11.21 2.87
C ASP A 232 -3.08 9.97 3.74
N VAL A 233 -2.70 8.84 3.10
CA VAL A 233 -2.54 7.52 3.73
C VAL A 233 -1.20 6.91 3.36
N ILE A 234 -0.54 6.26 4.33
CA ILE A 234 0.68 5.49 4.12
C ILE A 234 0.40 4.01 4.31
N VAL A 235 0.60 3.23 3.27
CA VAL A 235 0.61 1.77 3.30
C VAL A 235 2.05 1.28 3.24
N LEU A 236 2.48 0.56 4.28
CA LEU A 236 3.84 0.04 4.42
C LEU A 236 3.84 -1.48 4.28
N SER A 237 4.42 -2.00 3.22
CA SER A 237 4.65 -3.43 3.03
C SER A 237 5.97 -3.86 3.65
N LEU A 238 5.94 -4.89 4.48
CA LEU A 238 7.12 -5.41 5.17
C LEU A 238 7.30 -6.91 4.88
N HIS A 239 8.39 -7.26 4.22
CA HIS A 239 8.79 -8.65 4.01
C HIS A 239 9.71 -9.05 5.15
N PHE A 240 9.16 -9.71 6.20
CA PHE A 240 9.81 -9.88 7.50
C PHE A 240 9.27 -11.08 8.28
N GLY A 241 9.92 -11.45 9.36
CA GLY A 241 9.53 -12.55 10.23
C GLY A 241 10.28 -13.83 9.96
N ASP A 242 9.74 -14.95 10.39
CA ASP A 242 10.32 -16.28 10.24
C ASP A 242 9.40 -17.16 9.39
N GLU A 243 9.97 -17.89 8.42
CA GLU A 243 9.22 -18.81 7.56
C GLU A 243 8.47 -19.86 8.38
N ASN A 244 7.23 -20.12 8.01
CA ASN A 244 6.32 -21.12 8.56
C ASN A 244 5.85 -20.85 10.02
N GLU A 245 6.23 -19.72 10.61
CA GLU A 245 5.76 -19.34 11.95
C GLU A 245 4.40 -18.65 11.84
N ARG A 246 3.37 -19.22 12.50
CA ARG A 246 1.98 -18.71 12.43
C ARG A 246 1.73 -17.51 13.32
N TYR A 247 2.68 -17.10 14.14
CA TYR A 247 2.58 -15.95 15.03
C TYR A 247 3.73 -14.99 14.81
N PRO A 248 3.48 -13.68 14.83
CA PRO A 248 4.54 -12.72 14.65
C PRO A 248 5.55 -12.82 15.80
N ASN A 249 6.84 -12.84 15.44
CA ASN A 249 7.93 -12.77 16.39
C ASN A 249 8.08 -11.36 16.98
N GLN A 250 8.97 -11.19 17.97
CA GLN A 250 9.14 -9.90 18.64
C GLN A 250 9.67 -8.82 17.69
N SER A 251 10.56 -9.17 16.76
CA SER A 251 11.09 -8.21 15.78
C SER A 251 10.00 -7.64 14.86
N GLN A 252 9.03 -8.47 14.45
CA GLN A 252 7.88 -8.01 13.67
C GLN A 252 7.03 -7.03 14.49
N LYS A 253 6.75 -7.35 15.74
CA LYS A 253 5.96 -6.48 16.64
C LYS A 253 6.68 -5.16 16.94
N ASP A 254 7.99 -5.19 17.18
CA ASP A 254 8.80 -4.01 17.45
C ASP A 254 8.84 -3.08 16.22
N LEU A 255 8.97 -3.66 15.02
CA LEU A 255 8.98 -2.89 13.78
C LEU A 255 7.60 -2.32 13.44
N ALA A 256 6.53 -3.06 13.67
CA ALA A 256 5.16 -2.55 13.54
C ALA A 256 4.90 -1.39 14.51
N LYS A 257 5.32 -1.52 15.77
CA LYS A 257 5.23 -0.42 16.75
C LYS A 257 6.04 0.80 16.33
N PHE A 258 7.28 0.61 15.86
CA PHE A 258 8.12 1.68 15.34
C PHE A 258 7.45 2.44 14.17
N ALA A 259 6.81 1.73 13.23
CA ALA A 259 6.10 2.34 12.13
C ALA A 259 4.82 3.06 12.59
N ALA A 260 4.08 2.48 13.54
CA ALA A 260 2.92 3.10 14.17
C ALA A 260 3.28 4.41 14.89
N ASP A 261 4.41 4.45 15.62
CA ASP A 261 4.91 5.67 16.27
C ASP A 261 5.28 6.78 15.28
N LEU A 262 5.57 6.43 14.04
CA LEU A 262 5.80 7.38 12.95
C LEU A 262 4.50 7.78 12.23
N GLY A 263 3.36 7.17 12.56
CA GLY A 263 2.05 7.43 11.99
C GLY A 263 1.86 6.81 10.61
N VAL A 264 2.32 5.58 10.43
CA VAL A 264 1.92 4.71 9.31
C VAL A 264 0.49 4.26 9.56
N ASP A 265 -0.35 4.27 8.54
CA ASP A 265 -1.78 3.95 8.67
C ASP A 265 -2.05 2.45 8.58
N VAL A 266 -1.38 1.76 7.64
CA VAL A 266 -1.56 0.32 7.41
C VAL A 266 -0.21 -0.36 7.17
N ILE A 267 -0.02 -1.55 7.77
CA ILE A 267 1.13 -2.42 7.51
C ILE A 267 0.64 -3.73 6.92
N ILE A 268 1.24 -4.13 5.80
CA ILE A 268 1.00 -5.40 5.12
C ILE A 268 2.26 -6.25 5.21
N GLY A 269 2.18 -7.36 5.93
CA GLY A 269 3.28 -8.28 6.16
C GLY A 269 3.33 -9.45 5.19
N HIS A 270 4.56 -9.86 4.85
CA HIS A 270 4.91 -10.90 3.90
C HIS A 270 6.08 -11.74 4.42
N HIS A 271 6.47 -12.84 3.77
CA HIS A 271 7.60 -13.71 4.04
C HIS A 271 7.31 -14.98 4.84
N PRO A 272 6.50 -15.01 5.93
CA PRO A 272 6.28 -16.27 6.66
C PRO A 272 5.66 -17.39 5.83
N HIS A 273 5.08 -17.07 4.66
CA HIS A 273 4.37 -18.00 3.75
C HIS A 273 3.20 -18.72 4.43
N VAL A 274 2.79 -18.26 5.59
CA VAL A 274 1.63 -18.72 6.34
C VAL A 274 0.91 -17.52 6.94
N LEU A 275 -0.40 -17.60 7.10
CA LEU A 275 -1.17 -16.52 7.73
C LEU A 275 -0.71 -16.27 9.17
N GLN A 276 -0.57 -14.98 9.49
CA GLN A 276 -0.44 -14.48 10.85
C GLN A 276 -1.61 -13.56 11.20
N PRO A 277 -1.94 -13.37 12.50
CA PRO A 277 -3.07 -12.56 12.91
C PRO A 277 -3.02 -11.11 12.43
N ILE A 278 -4.22 -10.50 12.31
CA ILE A 278 -4.39 -9.06 12.10
C ILE A 278 -4.49 -8.38 13.48
N ASP A 279 -3.94 -7.16 13.59
CA ASP A 279 -3.90 -6.39 14.83
C ASP A 279 -4.10 -4.90 14.60
N TRP A 280 -4.50 -4.18 15.65
CA TRP A 280 -4.40 -2.74 15.74
C TRP A 280 -3.26 -2.37 16.69
N VAL A 281 -2.25 -1.68 16.17
CA VAL A 281 -1.08 -1.25 16.94
C VAL A 281 -1.19 0.23 17.25
N GLU A 282 -1.22 0.57 18.54
CA GLU A 282 -1.27 1.97 19.01
C GLU A 282 0.08 2.67 18.76
N GLY A 283 0.06 3.84 18.12
CA GLY A 283 1.21 4.76 18.04
C GLY A 283 1.34 5.63 19.29
N GLU A 284 2.47 6.37 19.43
CA GLU A 284 2.66 7.26 20.59
C GLU A 284 1.70 8.46 20.56
N ASP A 285 1.56 9.13 19.40
CA ASP A 285 0.84 10.40 19.26
C ASP A 285 -0.15 10.42 18.08
N GLY A 286 -0.60 9.27 17.61
CA GLY A 286 -1.40 9.18 16.39
C GLY A 286 -2.58 8.20 16.46
N PRO A 287 -3.32 8.08 15.36
CA PRO A 287 -4.28 7.00 15.21
C PRO A 287 -3.56 5.64 15.27
N ARG A 288 -4.31 4.59 15.60
CA ARG A 288 -3.80 3.22 15.57
C ARG A 288 -3.51 2.77 14.14
N THR A 289 -2.49 1.96 13.97
CA THR A 289 -2.09 1.34 12.70
C THR A 289 -2.75 -0.01 12.54
N LEU A 290 -3.38 -0.26 11.40
CA LEU A 290 -3.91 -1.58 11.06
C LEU A 290 -2.79 -2.46 10.50
N VAL A 291 -2.56 -3.62 11.12
CA VAL A 291 -1.41 -4.49 10.80
C VAL A 291 -1.89 -5.89 10.43
N ALA A 292 -1.66 -6.33 9.22
CA ALA A 292 -1.69 -7.74 8.85
C ALA A 292 -0.25 -8.27 8.90
N TYR A 293 0.09 -9.07 9.91
CA TYR A 293 1.49 -9.51 10.10
C TYR A 293 2.00 -10.45 9.01
N SER A 294 1.14 -11.26 8.41
CA SER A 294 1.43 -12.03 7.18
C SER A 294 0.14 -12.46 6.50
N LEU A 295 0.07 -12.22 5.20
CA LEU A 295 -1.05 -12.66 4.35
C LEU A 295 -0.88 -14.08 3.77
N GLY A 296 0.23 -14.78 4.13
CA GLY A 296 0.55 -16.10 3.58
C GLY A 296 0.82 -16.07 2.08
N ASN A 297 0.71 -17.20 1.42
CA ASN A 297 0.88 -17.29 -0.03
C ASN A 297 -0.43 -17.01 -0.77
N PHE A 298 -0.38 -16.12 -1.75
CA PHE A 298 -1.49 -15.92 -2.68
C PHE A 298 -1.45 -16.96 -3.82
N LEU A 299 -0.29 -17.14 -4.45
CA LEU A 299 -0.08 -18.16 -5.47
C LEU A 299 1.32 -18.76 -5.32
N SER A 300 1.40 -20.04 -4.94
CA SER A 300 2.67 -20.72 -4.64
C SER A 300 2.53 -22.24 -4.84
N ASN A 301 3.65 -22.93 -5.12
CA ASN A 301 3.71 -24.40 -5.12
C ASN A 301 4.22 -24.95 -3.79
N GLN A 302 4.15 -24.26 -2.70
CA GLN A 302 4.49 -24.82 -1.39
C GLN A 302 3.42 -25.82 -0.93
N GLN A 303 3.85 -26.94 -0.29
CA GLN A 303 3.03 -28.15 -0.18
C GLN A 303 2.27 -28.31 1.14
N LYS A 304 2.80 -27.73 2.24
CA LYS A 304 2.18 -27.90 3.56
C LYS A 304 0.86 -27.13 3.63
N TYR A 305 -0.12 -27.69 4.33
CA TYR A 305 -1.45 -27.07 4.45
C TYR A 305 -1.39 -25.55 4.76
N ASN A 306 -0.68 -25.15 5.81
CA ASN A 306 -0.62 -23.74 6.18
C ASN A 306 0.06 -22.85 5.12
N GLN A 307 0.94 -23.42 4.29
CA GLN A 307 1.60 -22.69 3.18
C GLN A 307 0.71 -22.57 1.94
N ARG A 308 -0.35 -23.38 1.85
CA ARG A 308 -1.38 -23.29 0.79
C ARG A 308 -2.51 -22.33 1.19
N VAL A 309 -2.52 -21.87 2.45
CA VAL A 309 -3.52 -20.93 2.96
C VAL A 309 -2.95 -19.52 2.94
N GLY A 310 -3.65 -18.63 2.28
CA GLY A 310 -3.39 -17.20 2.26
C GLY A 310 -4.69 -16.42 2.41
N GLY A 311 -4.68 -15.16 2.02
CA GLY A 311 -5.88 -14.35 2.08
C GLY A 311 -5.84 -13.07 1.28
N ILE A 312 -7.02 -12.52 1.04
CA ILE A 312 -7.24 -11.17 0.56
C ILE A 312 -7.66 -10.35 1.77
N PHE A 313 -6.79 -9.46 2.20
CA PHE A 313 -7.03 -8.53 3.29
C PHE A 313 -7.60 -7.23 2.74
N GLY A 314 -8.68 -6.72 3.30
CA GLY A 314 -9.31 -5.49 2.88
C GLY A 314 -9.53 -4.53 4.05
N PHE A 315 -9.65 -3.23 3.73
CA PHE A 315 -10.02 -2.16 4.67
C PHE A 315 -10.60 -0.97 3.91
N SER A 316 -11.37 -0.15 4.63
CA SER A 316 -11.89 1.12 4.11
C SER A 316 -11.05 2.30 4.58
N ILE A 317 -10.96 3.32 3.74
CA ILE A 317 -10.37 4.62 4.05
C ILE A 317 -11.45 5.67 3.86
N THR A 318 -11.79 6.41 4.92
CA THR A 318 -12.69 7.56 4.84
C THR A 318 -11.90 8.84 5.02
N LYS A 319 -12.07 9.79 4.09
CA LYS A 319 -11.59 11.17 4.17
C LYS A 319 -12.77 12.09 4.43
N GLN A 320 -12.82 12.68 5.63
CA GLN A 320 -13.81 13.67 6.02
C GLN A 320 -13.21 15.07 5.94
N MET A 321 -13.91 15.97 5.26
CA MET A 321 -13.53 17.37 5.14
C MET A 321 -14.65 18.24 5.74
N LYS A 322 -14.31 19.04 6.73
CA LYS A 322 -15.22 20.01 7.34
C LYS A 322 -14.49 21.32 7.57
N ASP A 323 -14.97 22.39 6.94
CA ASP A 323 -14.30 23.68 6.90
C ASP A 323 -12.89 23.56 6.27
N GLU A 324 -11.82 23.76 7.05
CA GLU A 324 -10.41 23.59 6.65
C GLU A 324 -9.75 22.38 7.34
N GLU A 325 -10.55 21.56 8.06
CA GLU A 325 -10.04 20.39 8.76
C GLU A 325 -10.29 19.13 7.92
N GLU A 326 -9.23 18.35 7.75
CA GLU A 326 -9.27 17.02 7.12
C GLU A 326 -9.01 15.93 8.16
N LYS A 327 -9.79 14.87 8.12
CA LYS A 327 -9.62 13.69 8.95
C LYS A 327 -9.60 12.45 8.09
N ILE A 328 -8.55 11.64 8.21
CA ILE A 328 -8.46 10.30 7.63
C ILE A 328 -8.80 9.27 8.70
N GLU A 329 -9.55 8.25 8.31
CA GLU A 329 -9.90 7.14 9.19
C GLU A 329 -9.76 5.81 8.43
N ILE A 330 -8.97 4.88 8.98
CA ILE A 330 -8.87 3.50 8.52
C ILE A 330 -9.85 2.67 9.37
N HIS A 331 -10.72 1.92 8.71
CA HIS A 331 -11.76 1.15 9.40
C HIS A 331 -12.23 -0.07 8.60
N SER A 332 -13.18 -0.81 9.16
CA SER A 332 -13.85 -1.95 8.51
C SER A 332 -12.88 -2.96 7.91
N PRO A 333 -11.93 -3.52 8.69
CA PRO A 333 -11.05 -4.56 8.18
C PRO A 333 -11.87 -5.77 7.73
N THR A 334 -11.59 -6.24 6.50
CA THR A 334 -12.21 -7.42 5.90
C THR A 334 -11.18 -8.47 5.55
N PHE A 335 -11.60 -9.71 5.39
CA PHE A 335 -10.71 -10.79 5.00
C PHE A 335 -11.43 -11.89 4.22
N VAL A 336 -10.81 -12.35 3.14
CA VAL A 336 -11.22 -13.56 2.41
C VAL A 336 -10.11 -14.58 2.52
N PRO A 337 -10.22 -15.61 3.38
CA PRO A 337 -9.26 -16.71 3.39
C PRO A 337 -9.25 -17.41 2.03
N THR A 338 -8.04 -17.62 1.49
CA THR A 338 -7.83 -18.30 0.21
C THR A 338 -7.01 -19.57 0.38
N TYR A 339 -7.12 -20.45 -0.59
CA TYR A 339 -6.38 -21.70 -0.64
C TYR A 339 -5.84 -21.92 -2.05
N VAL A 340 -4.55 -22.23 -2.16
CA VAL A 340 -3.94 -22.64 -3.43
C VAL A 340 -4.25 -24.11 -3.64
N ASP A 341 -5.16 -24.39 -4.57
CA ASP A 341 -5.55 -25.73 -4.97
C ASP A 341 -4.86 -26.13 -6.26
N PHE A 342 -4.45 -27.38 -6.38
CA PHE A 342 -3.85 -27.98 -7.57
C PHE A 342 -3.95 -29.51 -7.49
N GLU A 343 -3.84 -30.17 -8.65
CA GLU A 343 -3.92 -31.61 -8.77
C GLU A 343 -2.60 -32.31 -8.37
N ASN A 344 -2.65 -33.62 -8.12
CA ASN A 344 -1.50 -34.39 -7.60
C ASN A 344 -0.27 -34.39 -8.53
N ASP A 345 -0.45 -34.11 -9.81
CA ASP A 345 0.62 -33.97 -10.81
C ASP A 345 1.10 -32.53 -10.99
N TYR A 346 0.73 -31.63 -10.06
CA TYR A 346 1.09 -30.20 -10.07
C TYR A 346 0.55 -29.45 -11.28
N THR A 347 -0.70 -29.72 -11.64
CA THR A 347 -1.45 -29.05 -12.69
C THR A 347 -2.72 -28.43 -12.14
N ASN A 348 -3.38 -27.60 -12.95
CA ASN A 348 -4.66 -26.98 -12.65
C ASN A 348 -4.62 -26.15 -11.37
N TYR A 349 -3.59 -25.31 -11.23
CA TYR A 349 -3.45 -24.39 -10.10
C TYR A 349 -4.60 -23.40 -10.06
N ARG A 350 -5.15 -23.17 -8.86
CA ARG A 350 -6.27 -22.26 -8.62
C ARG A 350 -6.13 -21.62 -7.26
N VAL A 351 -6.33 -20.33 -7.17
CA VAL A 351 -6.53 -19.61 -5.89
C VAL A 351 -8.04 -19.61 -5.63
N ILE A 352 -8.48 -20.32 -4.61
CA ILE A 352 -9.91 -20.50 -4.32
C ILE A 352 -10.23 -19.90 -2.94
N PRO A 353 -11.28 -19.05 -2.80
CA PRO A 353 -11.79 -18.64 -1.50
C PRO A 353 -12.18 -19.86 -0.67
N MET A 354 -11.69 -19.96 0.58
CA MET A 354 -11.85 -21.17 1.38
C MET A 354 -13.31 -21.54 1.66
N PHE A 355 -14.24 -20.58 1.69
CA PHE A 355 -15.66 -20.83 1.85
C PHE A 355 -16.30 -21.57 0.65
N GLN A 356 -15.62 -21.61 -0.51
CA GLN A 356 -16.06 -22.33 -1.71
C GLN A 356 -15.48 -23.74 -1.78
N LEU A 357 -14.52 -24.10 -0.94
CA LEU A 357 -13.85 -25.39 -0.98
C LEU A 357 -14.79 -26.54 -0.58
N THR A 358 -14.66 -27.65 -1.30
CA THR A 358 -15.31 -28.91 -0.98
C THR A 358 -14.36 -29.84 -0.23
N ASN A 359 -14.91 -30.88 0.41
CA ASN A 359 -14.11 -31.90 1.11
C ASN A 359 -13.25 -32.76 0.13
N ASP A 360 -13.56 -32.76 -1.17
CA ASP A 360 -12.73 -33.42 -2.18
C ASP A 360 -11.44 -32.64 -2.45
N GLN A 361 -11.49 -31.30 -2.35
CA GLN A 361 -10.34 -30.42 -2.54
C GLN A 361 -9.52 -30.26 -1.24
N LEU A 362 -10.19 -30.15 -0.11
CA LEU A 362 -9.55 -30.01 1.18
C LEU A 362 -10.35 -30.78 2.25
N THR A 363 -9.76 -31.86 2.77
CA THR A 363 -10.39 -32.63 3.85
C THR A 363 -10.75 -31.74 5.04
N ASN A 364 -11.97 -31.81 5.53
CA ASN A 364 -12.54 -30.93 6.57
C ASN A 364 -12.54 -29.44 6.18
N ALA A 365 -12.87 -29.12 4.93
CA ALA A 365 -12.78 -27.77 4.37
C ALA A 365 -13.47 -26.72 5.26
N GLN A 366 -14.70 -26.96 5.71
CA GLN A 366 -15.44 -26.03 6.56
C GLN A 366 -14.80 -25.83 7.94
N GLU A 367 -14.33 -26.90 8.58
CA GLU A 367 -13.64 -26.82 9.87
C GLU A 367 -12.35 -25.97 9.76
N LYS A 368 -11.56 -26.22 8.73
CA LYS A 368 -10.33 -25.48 8.42
C LYS A 368 -10.60 -24.02 8.07
N TYR A 369 -11.70 -23.73 7.39
CA TYR A 369 -12.12 -22.35 7.13
C TYR A 369 -12.40 -21.61 8.45
N GLU A 370 -13.19 -22.21 9.36
CA GLU A 370 -13.48 -21.60 10.66
C GLU A 370 -12.22 -21.45 11.55
N GLU A 371 -11.31 -22.43 11.54
CA GLU A 371 -10.01 -22.33 12.23
C GLU A 371 -9.16 -21.18 11.68
N THR A 372 -9.18 -20.98 10.36
CA THR A 372 -8.45 -19.89 9.70
C THR A 372 -9.03 -18.52 10.10
N LYS A 373 -10.35 -18.38 10.11
CA LYS A 373 -11.02 -17.16 10.58
C LYS A 373 -10.67 -16.83 12.02
N GLN A 374 -10.71 -17.83 12.91
CA GLN A 374 -10.33 -17.67 14.32
C GLN A 374 -8.89 -17.24 14.46
N HIS A 375 -7.99 -17.80 13.66
CA HIS A 375 -6.58 -17.47 13.70
C HIS A 375 -6.29 -16.04 13.25
N VAL A 376 -6.86 -15.61 12.13
CA VAL A 376 -6.70 -14.25 11.58
C VAL A 376 -7.25 -13.20 12.56
N ASN A 377 -8.39 -13.49 13.20
CA ASN A 377 -9.11 -12.58 14.09
C ASN A 377 -8.68 -12.69 15.58
N GLN A 378 -7.54 -13.32 15.85
CA GLN A 378 -7.14 -13.67 17.23
C GLN A 378 -6.77 -12.46 18.09
N TYR A 379 -6.23 -11.38 17.49
CA TYR A 379 -5.82 -10.19 18.23
C TYR A 379 -6.88 -9.08 18.20
N ILE A 380 -7.75 -9.08 17.18
CA ILE A 380 -8.90 -8.17 17.08
C ILE A 380 -10.17 -8.98 16.80
N ASN A 381 -11.35 -8.42 17.13
CA ASN A 381 -12.63 -9.13 16.95
C ASN A 381 -13.54 -8.44 15.92
N GLU A 382 -12.96 -7.59 15.07
CA GLU A 382 -13.72 -6.73 14.15
C GLU A 382 -13.44 -7.01 12.66
N VAL A 383 -12.67 -8.06 12.32
CA VAL A 383 -12.48 -8.47 10.93
C VAL A 383 -13.76 -9.11 10.40
N GLU A 384 -14.31 -8.53 9.34
CA GLU A 384 -15.43 -9.12 8.61
C GLU A 384 -14.92 -10.13 7.58
N PHE A 385 -15.47 -11.34 7.56
CA PHE A 385 -15.10 -12.36 6.57
C PHE A 385 -16.11 -12.36 5.43
N LEU A 386 -15.63 -11.99 4.23
CA LEU A 386 -16.49 -11.88 3.05
C LEU A 386 -16.67 -13.24 2.37
N GLU A 387 -17.93 -13.61 2.07
CA GLU A 387 -18.33 -14.87 1.45
C GLU A 387 -19.08 -14.67 0.11
N LYS A 388 -18.92 -13.48 -0.48
CA LYS A 388 -19.62 -13.13 -1.74
C LYS A 388 -18.70 -12.37 -2.67
#